data_ea0690d7629614069420faf4e294ce7e
#
_entry.id   ea0690d7629614069420faf4e294ce7e
#
_cell.length_a   1.000
_cell.length_b   1.000
_cell.length_c   1.000
_cell.angle_alpha   90.00
_cell.angle_beta   90.00
_cell.angle_gamma   90.00
#
_symmetry.space_group_name_H-M   'P 1'
#
loop_
_entity.id
_entity.type
_entity.pdbx_description
1 polymer ?
#
loop_
_entity_poly.entity_id
_entity_poly.type
_entity_poly.pdbx_seq_one_letter_code
_entity_poly.pdbx_strand_id
1 'polypeptide(L)'
;TNTGDQPLVLTEVDPSCACSVVQWTQTPIAPGDKGTITVDFDAKALGHFDKSVAVYTNAEPNLAYLHFTGEVVREIKDFTNAYPYLIGQIRIDKNEIDFPDTHRGEKPVIRIGVVNQSERSYEPVLMHLPSYLDMEVEPNVLQKGERGLITLTLNTEKLTDLGLTQSSVYLSRFTGDKVSDENEIPLSAILLPDFSGLTTSDMANAPV
;
A
#
# COMPACT_ATOMS: atom_id res chain seq x y z
N THR A 1 -21.68 6.20 32.64
CA THR A 1 -22.82 5.48 33.25
C THR A 1 -23.46 6.39 34.29
N ASN A 2 -24.76 6.49 34.29
CA ASN A 2 -25.50 7.16 35.36
C ASN A 2 -25.53 6.24 36.59
N THR A 3 -24.82 6.64 37.64
CA THR A 3 -24.76 5.91 38.92
C THR A 3 -25.71 6.48 39.97
N GLY A 4 -26.46 7.53 39.64
CA GLY A 4 -27.47 8.14 40.50
C GLY A 4 -28.80 7.40 40.42
N ASP A 5 -29.77 7.91 41.16
CA ASP A 5 -31.15 7.40 41.24
C ASP A 5 -32.16 8.19 40.40
N GLN A 6 -31.71 9.29 39.79
CA GLN A 6 -32.49 10.15 38.88
C GLN A 6 -31.93 10.14 37.47
N PRO A 7 -32.74 10.44 36.44
CA PRO A 7 -32.26 10.58 35.09
C PRO A 7 -31.19 11.68 34.95
N LEU A 8 -30.02 11.32 34.40
CA LEU A 8 -28.93 12.24 34.16
C LEU A 8 -29.09 12.89 32.77
N VAL A 9 -29.00 14.21 32.71
CA VAL A 9 -29.05 14.98 31.49
C VAL A 9 -27.72 15.69 31.26
N LEU A 10 -27.11 15.48 30.11
CA LEU A 10 -25.95 16.26 29.64
C LEU A 10 -26.49 17.52 28.96
N THR A 11 -26.42 18.65 29.67
CA THR A 11 -27.04 19.91 29.20
C THR A 11 -26.18 20.63 28.15
N GLU A 12 -24.86 20.56 28.32
CA GLU A 12 -23.90 21.18 27.41
C GLU A 12 -22.56 20.44 27.45
N VAL A 13 -21.87 20.37 26.33
CA VAL A 13 -20.51 19.81 26.23
C VAL A 13 -19.65 20.77 25.42
N ASP A 14 -18.65 21.40 26.06
CA ASP A 14 -17.87 22.49 25.50
C ASP A 14 -16.39 22.11 25.41
N PRO A 15 -15.80 22.00 24.21
CA PRO A 15 -14.40 21.66 24.04
C PRO A 15 -13.49 22.87 24.31
N SER A 16 -12.30 22.64 24.88
CA SER A 16 -11.30 23.66 25.20
C SER A 16 -10.69 24.35 23.98
N CYS A 17 -10.92 23.87 22.75
CA CYS A 17 -10.45 24.50 21.52
C CYS A 17 -11.43 24.24 20.33
N ALA A 18 -11.44 25.17 19.38
CA ALA A 18 -12.17 25.01 18.13
C ALA A 18 -11.62 23.88 17.21
N CYS A 19 -10.51 23.24 17.59
CA CYS A 19 -9.93 22.09 16.91
C CYS A 19 -10.60 20.76 17.30
N SER A 20 -11.63 20.80 18.14
CA SER A 20 -12.40 19.63 18.54
C SER A 20 -13.89 19.84 18.29
N VAL A 21 -14.52 18.83 17.69
CA VAL A 21 -15.96 18.76 17.51
C VAL A 21 -16.51 17.72 18.49
N VAL A 22 -17.57 18.06 19.20
CA VAL A 22 -18.17 17.17 20.19
C VAL A 22 -19.60 16.79 19.82
N GLN A 23 -19.94 15.54 20.06
CA GLN A 23 -21.29 14.99 19.97
C GLN A 23 -21.58 14.23 21.26
N TRP A 24 -22.78 14.32 21.79
CA TRP A 24 -23.14 13.62 23.03
C TRP A 24 -24.58 13.14 23.04
N THR A 25 -24.90 12.25 23.97
CA THR A 25 -26.25 11.76 24.19
C THR A 25 -27.18 12.90 24.64
N GLN A 26 -28.16 13.25 23.80
CA GLN A 26 -29.11 14.35 24.01
C GLN A 26 -30.33 13.94 24.85
N THR A 27 -30.59 12.64 24.96
CA THR A 27 -31.73 12.12 25.73
C THR A 27 -31.34 11.89 27.19
N PRO A 28 -32.30 12.02 28.16
CA PRO A 28 -32.01 11.67 29.53
C PRO A 28 -31.55 10.22 29.68
N ILE A 29 -30.47 10.02 30.44
CA ILE A 29 -29.85 8.72 30.70
C ILE A 29 -30.43 8.16 31.98
N ALA A 30 -31.16 7.05 31.90
CA ALA A 30 -31.81 6.44 33.08
C ALA A 30 -30.75 5.92 34.09
N PRO A 31 -31.11 5.76 35.37
CA PRO A 31 -30.25 5.11 36.36
C PRO A 31 -29.74 3.76 35.87
N GLY A 32 -28.40 3.55 35.93
CA GLY A 32 -27.73 2.35 35.46
C GLY A 32 -27.34 2.36 33.95
N ASP A 33 -27.94 3.23 33.14
CA ASP A 33 -27.68 3.34 31.70
C ASP A 33 -26.40 4.15 31.39
N LYS A 34 -25.98 4.09 30.15
CA LYS A 34 -24.78 4.76 29.62
C LYS A 34 -25.15 5.86 28.64
N GLY A 35 -24.52 7.02 28.79
CA GLY A 35 -24.43 8.03 27.76
C GLY A 35 -23.05 8.00 27.10
N THR A 36 -22.95 8.60 25.91
CA THR A 36 -21.71 8.69 25.12
C THR A 36 -21.39 10.14 24.82
N ILE A 37 -20.14 10.52 24.94
CA ILE A 37 -19.57 11.77 24.43
C ILE A 37 -18.50 11.38 23.43
N THR A 38 -18.64 11.82 22.18
CA THR A 38 -17.67 11.62 21.11
C THR A 38 -16.93 12.93 20.88
N VAL A 39 -15.61 12.87 20.82
CA VAL A 39 -14.75 14.02 20.56
C VAL A 39 -13.91 13.73 19.34
N ASP A 40 -14.11 14.51 18.27
CA ASP A 40 -13.28 14.48 17.07
C ASP A 40 -12.24 15.59 17.17
N PHE A 41 -10.96 15.23 17.23
CA PHE A 41 -9.84 16.16 17.36
C PHE A 41 -9.06 16.26 16.05
N ASP A 42 -8.95 17.49 15.50
CA ASP A 42 -8.18 17.78 14.29
C ASP A 42 -6.68 17.97 14.64
N ALA A 43 -5.90 16.90 14.44
CA ALA A 43 -4.48 16.81 14.80
C ALA A 43 -3.55 17.44 13.73
N LYS A 44 -3.73 18.73 13.40
CA LYS A 44 -2.92 19.43 12.38
C LYS A 44 -1.49 19.77 12.81
N ALA A 45 -1.28 20.00 14.09
CA ALA A 45 0.02 20.39 14.64
C ALA A 45 0.76 19.18 15.21
N LEU A 46 2.04 19.00 14.83
CA LEU A 46 2.90 17.99 15.44
C LEU A 46 3.27 18.37 16.87
N GLY A 47 3.46 17.35 17.70
CA GLY A 47 3.91 17.50 19.08
C GLY A 47 2.87 17.11 20.12
N HIS A 48 3.20 17.39 21.38
CA HIS A 48 2.35 17.06 22.51
C HIS A 48 1.09 17.93 22.56
N PHE A 49 -0.05 17.32 22.90
CA PHE A 49 -1.28 18.05 23.15
C PHE A 49 -1.89 17.63 24.46
N ASP A 50 -2.54 18.59 25.14
CA ASP A 50 -3.40 18.42 26.31
C ASP A 50 -4.68 19.21 26.06
N LYS A 51 -5.81 18.54 26.06
CA LYS A 51 -7.12 19.11 25.75
C LYS A 51 -8.13 18.66 26.80
N SER A 52 -9.16 19.48 26.98
CA SER A 52 -10.25 19.17 27.86
C SER A 52 -11.60 19.47 27.24
N VAL A 53 -12.61 18.82 27.75
CA VAL A 53 -14.03 19.05 27.42
C VAL A 53 -14.76 19.28 28.72
N ALA A 54 -15.42 20.43 28.85
CA ALA A 54 -16.29 20.73 29.96
C ALA A 54 -17.66 20.08 29.70
N VAL A 55 -18.13 19.31 30.65
CA VAL A 55 -19.43 18.59 30.59
C VAL A 55 -20.35 19.14 31.65
N TYR A 56 -21.42 19.79 31.25
CA TYR A 56 -22.45 20.32 32.13
C TYR A 56 -23.60 19.34 32.26
N THR A 57 -24.07 19.15 33.46
CA THR A 57 -25.14 18.17 33.77
C THR A 57 -26.17 18.74 34.78
N ASN A 58 -27.26 18.02 34.95
CA ASN A 58 -28.23 18.29 36.02
C ASN A 58 -27.86 17.68 37.38
N ALA A 59 -26.71 17.03 37.52
CA ALA A 59 -26.22 16.43 38.76
C ALA A 59 -25.37 17.42 39.58
N GLU A 60 -25.08 17.09 40.84
CA GLU A 60 -24.14 17.82 41.69
C GLU A 60 -22.84 16.99 41.85
N PRO A 61 -21.67 17.53 41.53
CA PRO A 61 -21.44 18.83 40.89
C PRO A 61 -21.95 18.86 39.44
N ASN A 62 -22.48 20.01 39.01
CA ASN A 62 -23.09 20.19 37.70
C ASN A 62 -22.08 20.35 36.54
N LEU A 63 -20.76 20.34 36.83
CA LEU A 63 -19.67 20.50 35.89
C LEU A 63 -18.60 19.44 36.16
N ALA A 64 -18.19 18.76 35.07
CA ALA A 64 -17.08 17.84 35.06
C ALA A 64 -16.16 18.16 33.88
N TYR A 65 -14.87 17.90 34.02
CA TYR A 65 -13.90 18.02 32.91
C TYR A 65 -13.38 16.65 32.52
N LEU A 66 -13.47 16.36 31.23
CA LEU A 66 -12.82 15.20 30.63
C LEU A 66 -11.52 15.69 29.96
N HIS A 67 -10.39 15.08 30.31
CA HIS A 67 -9.09 15.41 29.73
C HIS A 67 -8.65 14.29 28.81
N PHE A 68 -8.01 14.69 27.70
CA PHE A 68 -7.33 13.75 26.80
C PHE A 68 -6.00 14.37 26.35
N THR A 69 -4.95 13.57 26.42
CA THR A 69 -3.59 13.97 26.09
C THR A 69 -3.00 12.97 25.10
N GLY A 70 -2.02 13.43 24.34
CA GLY A 70 -1.31 12.57 23.41
C GLY A 70 -0.20 13.32 22.70
N GLU A 71 0.40 12.65 21.74
CA GLU A 71 1.42 13.23 20.88
C GLU A 71 1.05 13.01 19.42
N VAL A 72 1.00 14.11 18.65
CA VAL A 72 0.84 14.03 17.20
C VAL A 72 2.22 13.86 16.60
N VAL A 73 2.48 12.68 16.07
CA VAL A 73 3.75 12.34 15.41
C VAL A 73 3.53 12.22 13.90
N ARG A 74 4.61 12.50 13.13
CA ARG A 74 4.58 12.21 11.71
C ARG A 74 4.61 10.69 11.53
N GLU A 75 3.65 10.14 10.79
CA GLU A 75 3.69 8.72 10.42
C GLU A 75 4.96 8.45 9.60
N ILE A 76 5.91 7.73 10.18
CA ILE A 76 7.06 7.20 9.45
C ILE A 76 6.60 5.86 8.87
N LYS A 77 6.26 5.85 7.59
CA LYS A 77 5.97 4.61 6.88
C LYS A 77 7.27 3.85 6.66
N ASP A 78 7.48 2.78 7.42
CA ASP A 78 8.57 1.85 7.17
C ASP A 78 8.14 0.85 6.10
N PHE A 79 8.78 0.95 4.94
CA PHE A 79 8.52 0.08 3.79
C PHE A 79 9.51 -1.10 3.70
N THR A 80 10.49 -1.18 4.61
CA THR A 80 11.63 -2.11 4.50
C THR A 80 11.20 -3.57 4.46
N ASN A 81 10.20 -3.95 5.24
CA ASN A 81 9.71 -5.33 5.28
C ASN A 81 8.90 -5.72 4.04
N ALA A 82 8.05 -4.82 3.55
CA ALA A 82 7.18 -5.10 2.40
C ALA A 82 7.88 -4.86 1.06
N TYR A 83 8.90 -3.99 1.03
CA TYR A 83 9.68 -3.61 -0.14
C TYR A 83 11.17 -3.64 0.22
N PRO A 84 11.77 -4.84 0.33
CA PRO A 84 13.11 -5.00 0.90
C PRO A 84 14.23 -4.45 0.03
N TYR A 85 14.03 -4.39 -1.30
CA TYR A 85 15.07 -4.00 -2.22
C TYR A 85 15.05 -2.49 -2.49
N LEU A 86 16.23 -1.87 -2.50
CA LEU A 86 16.40 -0.43 -2.68
C LEU A 86 17.22 -0.17 -3.94
N ILE A 87 16.64 0.57 -4.88
CA ILE A 87 17.29 1.03 -6.12
C ILE A 87 17.29 2.56 -6.09
N GLY A 88 18.42 3.16 -5.71
CA GLY A 88 18.52 4.60 -5.43
C GLY A 88 17.63 5.01 -4.25
N GLN A 89 16.56 5.74 -4.51
CA GLN A 89 15.54 6.14 -3.52
C GLN A 89 14.18 5.45 -3.75
N ILE A 90 14.16 4.43 -4.59
CA ILE A 90 12.96 3.67 -4.93
C ILE A 90 13.07 2.29 -4.27
N ARG A 91 12.03 1.86 -3.58
CA ARG A 91 11.96 0.50 -3.04
C ARG A 91 11.03 -0.35 -3.88
N ILE A 92 11.42 -1.62 -4.03
CA ILE A 92 10.63 -2.63 -4.73
C ILE A 92 10.49 -3.90 -3.88
N ASP A 93 9.43 -4.65 -4.14
CA ASP A 93 9.14 -5.92 -3.43
C ASP A 93 9.89 -7.12 -4.02
N LYS A 94 10.40 -7.01 -5.26
CA LYS A 94 11.14 -8.06 -5.97
C LYS A 94 12.33 -7.46 -6.73
N ASN A 95 13.47 -8.12 -6.70
CA ASN A 95 14.67 -7.75 -7.44
C ASN A 95 15.00 -8.72 -8.59
N GLU A 96 14.09 -9.62 -8.91
CA GLU A 96 14.15 -10.53 -10.05
C GLU A 96 12.75 -10.76 -10.61
N ILE A 97 12.68 -11.08 -11.90
CA ILE A 97 11.45 -11.34 -12.64
C ILE A 97 11.57 -12.75 -13.21
N ASP A 98 10.88 -13.69 -12.57
CA ASP A 98 10.88 -15.09 -12.99
C ASP A 98 9.45 -15.50 -13.40
N PHE A 99 9.23 -15.59 -14.72
CA PHE A 99 7.95 -16.00 -15.25
C PHE A 99 7.76 -17.51 -15.06
N PRO A 100 6.52 -17.94 -14.75
CA PRO A 100 6.25 -19.38 -14.66
C PRO A 100 6.50 -20.05 -16.02
N ASP A 101 6.79 -21.35 -15.97
CA ASP A 101 6.84 -22.20 -17.15
C ASP A 101 5.56 -22.04 -17.98
N THR A 102 5.69 -21.79 -19.27
CA THR A 102 4.56 -21.35 -20.10
C THR A 102 4.62 -21.96 -21.50
N HIS A 103 3.47 -22.02 -22.15
CA HIS A 103 3.32 -22.48 -23.53
C HIS A 103 3.08 -21.31 -24.48
N ARG A 104 3.35 -21.53 -25.76
CA ARG A 104 3.10 -20.52 -26.79
C ARG A 104 1.60 -20.14 -26.85
N GLY A 105 1.32 -18.85 -26.92
CA GLY A 105 -0.04 -18.30 -26.86
C GLY A 105 -0.50 -17.86 -25.47
N GLU A 106 0.17 -18.31 -24.40
CA GLU A 106 -0.10 -17.84 -23.03
C GLU A 106 0.50 -16.46 -22.79
N LYS A 107 -0.08 -15.72 -21.84
CA LYS A 107 0.37 -14.38 -21.44
C LYS A 107 0.48 -14.26 -19.93
N PRO A 108 1.47 -14.92 -19.33
CA PRO A 108 1.66 -14.83 -17.88
C PRO A 108 2.03 -13.40 -17.46
N VAL A 109 1.61 -13.05 -16.24
CA VAL A 109 1.74 -11.70 -15.69
C VAL A 109 2.54 -11.75 -14.38
N ILE A 110 3.52 -10.87 -14.26
CA ILE A 110 4.23 -10.60 -13.01
C ILE A 110 3.96 -9.16 -12.59
N ARG A 111 3.81 -8.97 -11.28
CA ARG A 111 3.62 -7.66 -10.66
C ARG A 111 4.74 -7.36 -9.71
N ILE A 112 5.29 -6.14 -9.82
CA ILE A 112 6.33 -5.60 -8.95
C ILE A 112 5.75 -4.40 -8.22
N GLY A 113 5.67 -4.50 -6.91
CA GLY A 113 5.31 -3.38 -6.06
C GLY A 113 6.46 -2.38 -5.98
N VAL A 114 6.16 -1.10 -6.08
CA VAL A 114 7.13 -0.02 -6.06
C VAL A 114 6.72 1.07 -5.08
N VAL A 115 7.69 1.68 -4.38
CA VAL A 115 7.47 2.81 -3.46
C VAL A 115 8.48 3.90 -3.73
N ASN A 116 8.00 5.12 -3.90
CA ASN A 116 8.85 6.30 -4.01
C ASN A 116 9.22 6.83 -2.61
N GLN A 117 10.47 6.71 -2.20
CA GLN A 117 11.00 7.33 -0.97
C GLN A 117 11.74 8.65 -1.23
N SER A 118 11.83 9.10 -2.49
CA SER A 118 12.45 10.39 -2.82
C SER A 118 11.55 11.57 -2.43
N GLU A 119 12.15 12.74 -2.34
CA GLU A 119 11.43 14.00 -2.08
C GLU A 119 10.67 14.53 -3.31
N ARG A 120 10.89 13.93 -4.47
CA ARG A 120 10.29 14.35 -5.75
C ARG A 120 9.27 13.32 -6.22
N SER A 121 8.35 13.75 -7.07
CA SER A 121 7.50 12.83 -7.82
C SER A 121 8.36 11.93 -8.71
N TYR A 122 7.94 10.68 -8.83
CA TYR A 122 8.66 9.63 -9.54
C TYR A 122 7.73 8.92 -10.52
N GLU A 123 8.20 8.76 -11.74
CA GLU A 123 7.54 7.97 -12.78
C GLU A 123 8.34 6.68 -12.98
N PRO A 124 7.79 5.50 -12.63
CA PRO A 124 8.46 4.22 -12.82
C PRO A 124 8.67 3.91 -14.29
N VAL A 125 9.92 3.70 -14.69
CA VAL A 125 10.30 3.33 -16.05
C VAL A 125 11.26 2.16 -15.99
N LEU A 126 10.98 1.10 -16.76
CA LEU A 126 11.92 0.01 -17.01
C LEU A 126 12.64 0.26 -18.34
N MET A 127 13.93 0.50 -18.27
CA MET A 127 14.79 0.66 -19.43
C MET A 127 15.17 -0.72 -19.99
N HIS A 128 15.48 -0.77 -21.28
CA HIS A 128 15.80 -1.99 -22.03
C HIS A 128 14.71 -3.07 -21.97
N LEU A 129 13.44 -2.63 -21.93
CA LEU A 129 12.30 -3.55 -21.93
C LEU A 129 12.31 -4.39 -23.21
N PRO A 130 12.40 -5.74 -23.12
CA PRO A 130 12.38 -6.60 -24.29
C PRO A 130 11.05 -6.49 -25.05
N SER A 131 11.08 -6.68 -26.37
CA SER A 131 9.89 -6.55 -27.22
C SER A 131 8.79 -7.59 -26.95
N TYR A 132 9.12 -8.66 -26.24
CA TYR A 132 8.18 -9.69 -25.81
C TYR A 132 7.49 -9.37 -24.46
N LEU A 133 7.82 -8.22 -23.83
CA LEU A 133 7.15 -7.74 -22.62
C LEU A 133 6.33 -6.50 -22.91
N ASP A 134 5.13 -6.48 -22.36
CA ASP A 134 4.30 -5.30 -22.24
C ASP A 134 4.31 -4.85 -20.77
N MET A 135 4.37 -3.52 -20.53
CA MET A 135 4.44 -2.93 -19.19
C MET A 135 3.31 -1.94 -18.96
N GLU A 136 2.68 -2.03 -17.81
CA GLU A 136 1.71 -1.05 -17.29
C GLU A 136 2.12 -0.62 -15.88
N VAL A 137 1.87 0.63 -15.55
CA VAL A 137 2.19 1.20 -14.23
C VAL A 137 0.98 1.92 -13.67
N GLU A 138 0.62 1.61 -12.42
CA GLU A 138 -0.50 2.25 -11.74
C GLU A 138 -0.13 2.61 -10.27
N PRO A 139 -0.27 3.89 -9.87
CA PRO A 139 -0.44 5.07 -10.71
C PRO A 139 0.82 5.39 -11.53
N ASN A 140 0.69 6.12 -12.63
CA ASN A 140 1.82 6.47 -13.52
C ASN A 140 2.88 7.35 -12.84
N VAL A 141 2.48 8.14 -11.85
CA VAL A 141 3.36 9.05 -11.10
C VAL A 141 3.15 8.83 -9.62
N LEU A 142 4.23 8.58 -8.90
CA LEU A 142 4.25 8.33 -7.45
C LEU A 142 4.77 9.56 -6.71
N GLN A 143 4.00 10.08 -5.76
CA GLN A 143 4.47 11.08 -4.82
C GLN A 143 5.33 10.43 -3.73
N LYS A 144 6.02 11.24 -2.91
CA LYS A 144 6.80 10.73 -1.77
C LYS A 144 5.95 9.84 -0.85
N GLY A 145 6.44 8.63 -0.59
CA GLY A 145 5.78 7.62 0.24
C GLY A 145 4.59 6.92 -0.43
N GLU A 146 4.31 7.24 -1.70
CA GLU A 146 3.24 6.60 -2.46
C GLU A 146 3.71 5.26 -3.04
N ARG A 147 2.77 4.32 -3.09
CA ARG A 147 2.96 2.97 -3.63
C ARG A 147 2.38 2.90 -5.02
N GLY A 148 3.04 2.15 -5.88
CA GLY A 148 2.55 1.80 -7.21
C GLY A 148 2.78 0.33 -7.53
N LEU A 149 2.27 -0.06 -8.67
CA LEU A 149 2.36 -1.41 -9.19
C LEU A 149 2.85 -1.35 -10.64
N ILE A 150 3.96 -2.03 -10.91
CA ILE A 150 4.44 -2.29 -12.27
C ILE A 150 3.92 -3.67 -12.66
N THR A 151 3.12 -3.75 -13.69
CA THR A 151 2.59 -5.00 -14.24
C THR A 151 3.32 -5.34 -15.53
N LEU A 152 3.96 -6.50 -15.58
CA LEU A 152 4.64 -7.02 -16.75
C LEU A 152 3.86 -8.20 -17.31
N THR A 153 3.52 -8.13 -18.59
CA THR A 153 2.85 -9.21 -19.32
C THR A 153 3.80 -9.79 -20.36
N LEU A 154 4.09 -11.08 -20.24
CA LEU A 154 4.91 -11.81 -21.21
C LEU A 154 4.05 -12.23 -22.42
N ASN A 155 4.40 -11.80 -23.60
CA ASN A 155 3.82 -12.27 -24.86
C ASN A 155 4.67 -13.41 -25.43
N THR A 156 4.26 -14.65 -25.14
CA THR A 156 5.01 -15.85 -25.53
C THR A 156 5.06 -16.08 -27.04
N GLU A 157 4.19 -15.46 -27.83
CA GLU A 157 4.28 -15.52 -29.29
C GLU A 157 5.48 -14.79 -29.86
N LYS A 158 5.99 -13.81 -29.11
CA LYS A 158 7.20 -13.04 -29.47
C LYS A 158 8.50 -13.68 -29.01
N LEU A 159 8.45 -14.77 -28.24
CA LEU A 159 9.64 -15.58 -27.92
C LEU A 159 10.03 -16.41 -29.13
N THR A 160 11.30 -16.33 -29.52
CA THR A 160 11.81 -17.03 -30.73
C THR A 160 12.07 -18.50 -30.46
N ASP A 161 12.69 -18.81 -29.35
CA ASP A 161 13.22 -20.13 -29.05
C ASP A 161 12.43 -20.82 -27.92
N LEU A 162 12.38 -22.14 -27.98
CA LEU A 162 11.91 -22.97 -26.88
C LEU A 162 12.99 -23.04 -25.78
N GLY A 163 12.56 -23.27 -24.55
CA GLY A 163 13.42 -23.36 -23.38
C GLY A 163 13.63 -22.02 -22.67
N LEU A 164 14.77 -21.86 -22.03
CA LEU A 164 15.09 -20.75 -21.16
C LEU A 164 15.50 -19.51 -21.96
N THR A 165 14.79 -18.42 -21.74
CA THR A 165 15.15 -17.06 -22.19
C THR A 165 15.57 -16.26 -20.96
N GLN A 166 16.74 -15.63 -21.00
CA GLN A 166 17.26 -14.76 -19.93
C GLN A 166 17.60 -13.39 -20.50
N SER A 167 17.29 -12.35 -19.76
CA SER A 167 17.66 -10.97 -20.06
C SER A 167 17.62 -10.13 -18.78
N SER A 168 17.78 -8.82 -18.88
CA SER A 168 17.67 -7.89 -17.77
C SER A 168 16.89 -6.66 -18.20
N VAL A 169 16.12 -6.10 -17.26
CA VAL A 169 15.54 -4.77 -17.36
C VAL A 169 16.15 -3.90 -16.26
N TYR A 170 16.05 -2.59 -16.40
CA TYR A 170 16.71 -1.66 -15.50
C TYR A 170 15.69 -0.63 -14.99
N LEU A 171 15.46 -0.58 -13.69
CA LEU A 171 14.55 0.39 -13.10
C LEU A 171 15.22 1.77 -13.07
N SER A 172 14.65 2.74 -13.75
CA SER A 172 15.14 4.11 -13.72
C SER A 172 14.97 4.70 -12.32
N ARG A 173 16.04 5.24 -11.73
CA ARG A 173 16.04 5.88 -10.40
C ARG A 173 15.54 7.34 -10.46
N PHE A 174 15.65 7.96 -11.63
CA PHE A 174 15.24 9.34 -11.93
C PHE A 174 15.20 9.59 -13.44
N THR A 175 14.57 10.65 -13.88
CA THR A 175 14.50 11.02 -15.30
C THR A 175 15.89 11.23 -15.89
N GLY A 176 16.21 10.48 -16.94
CA GLY A 176 17.52 10.51 -17.61
C GLY A 176 18.58 9.62 -16.96
N ASP A 177 18.18 8.69 -16.11
CA ASP A 177 19.07 7.66 -15.54
C ASP A 177 19.68 6.76 -16.61
N LYS A 178 20.76 6.07 -16.26
CA LYS A 178 21.45 5.12 -17.10
C LYS A 178 21.43 3.73 -16.50
N VAL A 179 21.57 2.73 -17.37
CA VAL A 179 21.70 1.33 -16.96
C VAL A 179 23.01 1.10 -16.22
N SER A 180 22.95 0.33 -15.15
CA SER A 180 24.08 -0.09 -14.32
C SER A 180 23.68 -1.31 -13.49
N ASP A 181 24.64 -2.00 -12.89
CA ASP A 181 24.40 -3.14 -12.00
C ASP A 181 23.53 -2.75 -10.78
N GLU A 182 23.52 -1.44 -10.40
CA GLU A 182 22.76 -0.95 -9.26
C GLU A 182 21.24 -0.86 -9.50
N ASN A 183 20.81 -0.82 -10.76
CA ASN A 183 19.40 -0.73 -11.13
C ASN A 183 18.94 -1.87 -12.05
N GLU A 184 19.76 -2.91 -12.15
CA GLU A 184 19.46 -4.13 -12.90
C GLU A 184 18.45 -4.99 -12.16
N ILE A 185 17.51 -5.55 -12.93
CA ILE A 185 16.55 -6.55 -12.48
C ILE A 185 16.62 -7.71 -13.49
N PRO A 186 17.23 -8.84 -13.11
CA PRO A 186 17.29 -10.03 -13.94
C PRO A 186 15.90 -10.55 -14.28
N LEU A 187 15.76 -11.12 -15.47
CA LEU A 187 14.53 -11.66 -16.00
C LEU A 187 14.74 -13.03 -16.59
N SER A 188 13.87 -13.98 -16.26
CA SER A 188 13.83 -15.31 -16.88
C SER A 188 12.41 -15.71 -17.30
N ALA A 189 12.33 -16.51 -18.37
CA ALA A 189 11.12 -17.13 -18.85
C ALA A 189 11.44 -18.48 -19.52
N ILE A 190 10.61 -19.49 -19.30
CA ILE A 190 10.77 -20.82 -19.92
C ILE A 190 9.57 -21.05 -20.84
N LEU A 191 9.84 -21.19 -22.15
CA LEU A 191 8.84 -21.57 -23.13
C LEU A 191 8.88 -23.08 -23.34
N LEU A 192 7.86 -23.76 -22.88
CA LEU A 192 7.73 -25.21 -23.02
C LEU A 192 7.28 -25.61 -24.44
N PRO A 193 7.76 -26.77 -24.95
CA PRO A 193 7.25 -27.31 -26.19
C PRO A 193 5.81 -27.81 -26.02
N ASP A 194 5.03 -27.70 -27.09
CA ASP A 194 3.69 -28.27 -27.13
C ASP A 194 3.72 -29.69 -27.73
N PHE A 195 3.39 -30.67 -26.90
CA PHE A 195 3.28 -32.07 -27.28
C PHE A 195 1.85 -32.55 -27.49
N SER A 196 0.85 -31.66 -27.45
CA SER A 196 -0.57 -32.03 -27.55
C SER A 196 -0.95 -32.66 -28.89
N GLY A 197 -0.16 -32.40 -29.92
CA GLY A 197 -0.34 -32.99 -31.26
C GLY A 197 0.34 -34.34 -31.51
N LEU A 198 1.11 -34.87 -30.53
CA LEU A 198 1.84 -36.12 -30.70
C LEU A 198 0.91 -37.33 -30.51
N THR A 199 0.97 -38.25 -31.44
CA THR A 199 0.27 -39.54 -31.34
C THR A 199 1.12 -40.58 -30.63
N THR A 200 0.48 -41.67 -30.15
CA THR A 200 1.20 -42.81 -29.56
C THR A 200 2.24 -43.43 -30.52
N SER A 201 1.98 -43.32 -31.84
CA SER A 201 2.91 -43.78 -32.87
C SER A 201 4.17 -42.89 -32.96
N ASP A 202 4.02 -41.60 -32.77
CA ASP A 202 5.16 -40.64 -32.79
C ASP A 202 6.08 -40.87 -31.59
N MET A 203 5.47 -41.14 -30.41
CA MET A 203 6.22 -41.47 -29.20
C MET A 203 7.00 -42.79 -29.29
N ALA A 204 6.46 -43.77 -29.99
CA ALA A 204 7.09 -45.09 -30.16
C ALA A 204 8.28 -45.03 -31.14
N ASN A 205 8.34 -44.05 -32.03
CA ASN A 205 9.39 -43.87 -33.03
C ASN A 205 10.41 -42.78 -32.68
N ALA A 206 10.37 -42.26 -31.48
CA ALA A 206 11.35 -41.26 -31.04
C ALA A 206 12.74 -41.88 -31.01
N PRO A 207 13.77 -41.23 -31.59
CA PRO A 207 15.15 -41.72 -31.49
C PRO A 207 15.62 -41.67 -30.03
N VAL A 208 16.26 -42.75 -29.56
CA VAL A 208 16.87 -42.90 -28.24
C VAL A 208 18.20 -42.15 -28.19
#